data_35e26e2aee9b4278cf41bafd08e50b11
#
_entry.id   35e26e2aee9b4278cf41bafd08e50b11
#
_cell.length_a   1.000
_cell.length_b   1.000
_cell.length_c   1.000
_cell.angle_alpha   90.00
_cell.angle_beta   90.00
_cell.angle_gamma   90.00
#
_symmetry.space_group_name_H-M   'P 1'
#
loop_
_entity.id
_entity.type
_entity.pdbx_description
1 polymer ?
#
loop_
_entity_poly.entity_id
_entity_poly.type
_entity_poly.pdbx_seq_one_letter_code
_entity_poly.pdbx_strand_id
1 'polypeptide(L)'
;MNASSRATADWVVALEPGAPDVVAAWRGIDAGRSLSVRREIRKRAGPGTAETISAQLATLAGALAAFVETASDETLRLPGGEADWNVAQAIGHDCDARAGLCLAAALAARGRFPADAPTVVPGVAGPPDADRATLLRRIAQSQRLIERAVRAVAGHETDPCPLGHPLVGRLRCGEWLLFAGVHDLLHLEQLRGLARRATLRT
;
A
#
# COMPACT_ATOMS: atom_id res chain seq x y z
N MET A 1 -5.55 4.43 -16.61
CA MET A 1 -4.83 5.72 -16.82
C MET A 1 -3.48 5.43 -17.45
N ASN A 2 -3.05 6.25 -18.45
CA ASN A 2 -1.70 6.14 -19.03
C ASN A 2 -0.65 6.59 -18.00
N ALA A 3 0.58 6.08 -18.09
CA ALA A 3 1.71 6.49 -17.24
C ALA A 3 1.91 8.02 -17.19
N SER A 4 1.68 8.71 -18.31
CA SER A 4 1.75 10.18 -18.40
C SER A 4 0.67 10.89 -17.57
N SER A 5 -0.56 10.34 -17.46
CA SER A 5 -1.62 10.95 -16.65
C SER A 5 -1.47 10.67 -15.15
N ARG A 6 -0.75 9.61 -14.78
CA ARG A 6 -0.36 9.35 -13.39
C ARG A 6 0.63 10.38 -12.87
N ALA A 7 1.58 10.78 -13.70
CA ALA A 7 2.67 11.67 -13.29
C ALA A 7 2.20 13.08 -12.89
N THR A 8 1.05 13.53 -13.40
CA THR A 8 0.54 14.91 -13.27
C THR A 8 -0.73 15.03 -12.44
N ALA A 9 -1.24 13.95 -11.85
CA ALA A 9 -2.44 14.04 -11.00
C ALA A 9 -2.14 14.86 -9.73
N ASP A 10 -2.91 15.91 -9.47
CA ASP A 10 -2.72 16.87 -8.36
C ASP A 10 -2.54 16.20 -7.01
N TRP A 11 -3.28 15.12 -6.75
CA TRP A 11 -3.18 14.39 -5.50
C TRP A 11 -1.85 13.66 -5.31
N VAL A 12 -1.21 13.22 -6.40
CA VAL A 12 0.12 12.58 -6.38
C VAL A 12 1.19 13.65 -6.13
N VAL A 13 1.07 14.80 -6.81
CA VAL A 13 1.96 15.95 -6.61
C VAL A 13 1.93 16.41 -5.16
N ALA A 14 0.74 16.44 -4.54
CA ALA A 14 0.59 16.80 -3.12
C ALA A 14 1.25 15.80 -2.15
N LEU A 15 1.38 14.52 -2.52
CA LEU A 15 2.01 13.49 -1.70
C LEU A 15 3.54 13.45 -1.84
N GLU A 16 4.09 13.92 -2.95
CA GLU A 16 5.50 13.79 -3.28
C GLU A 16 6.47 14.35 -2.23
N PRO A 17 6.20 15.54 -1.60
CA PRO A 17 7.09 16.05 -0.55
C PRO A 17 7.20 15.14 0.68
N GLY A 18 6.13 14.42 1.02
CA GLY A 18 6.08 13.54 2.19
C GLY A 18 6.35 12.06 1.88
N ALA A 19 6.31 11.65 0.60
CA ALA A 19 6.52 10.27 0.18
C ALA A 19 7.29 10.14 -1.15
N PRO A 20 8.48 10.77 -1.27
CA PRO A 20 9.19 10.91 -2.54
C PRO A 20 9.58 9.56 -3.16
N ASP A 21 10.11 8.61 -2.38
CA ASP A 21 10.55 7.31 -2.91
C ASP A 21 9.39 6.43 -3.33
N VAL A 22 8.30 6.44 -2.55
CA VAL A 22 7.08 5.68 -2.87
C VAL A 22 6.44 6.25 -4.14
N VAL A 23 6.27 7.57 -4.23
CA VAL A 23 5.70 8.23 -5.42
C VAL A 23 6.59 8.00 -6.64
N ALA A 24 7.91 8.12 -6.50
CA ALA A 24 8.83 7.88 -7.62
C ALA A 24 8.84 6.40 -8.05
N ALA A 25 8.75 5.44 -7.12
CA ALA A 25 8.61 4.03 -7.45
C ALA A 25 7.30 3.76 -8.19
N TRP A 26 6.18 4.30 -7.70
CA TRP A 26 4.86 4.12 -8.29
C TRP A 26 4.75 4.75 -9.70
N ARG A 27 5.32 5.96 -9.92
CA ARG A 27 5.39 6.59 -11.24
C ARG A 27 6.20 5.78 -12.25
N GLY A 28 7.24 5.10 -11.80
CA GLY A 28 8.10 4.25 -12.63
C GLY A 28 7.48 2.90 -13.00
N ILE A 29 6.25 2.61 -12.54
CA ILE A 29 5.53 1.39 -12.91
C ILE A 29 5.00 1.53 -14.33
N ASP A 30 5.57 0.75 -15.24
CA ASP A 30 5.09 0.60 -16.58
C ASP A 30 3.93 -0.42 -16.59
N ALA A 31 2.74 0.03 -17.03
CA ALA A 31 1.55 -0.80 -17.03
C ALA A 31 1.79 -2.13 -17.77
N GLY A 32 1.58 -3.25 -17.06
CA GLY A 32 1.76 -4.60 -17.60
C GLY A 32 3.14 -5.22 -17.41
N ARG A 33 4.11 -4.57 -16.74
CA ARG A 33 5.46 -5.11 -16.53
C ARG A 33 5.82 -5.22 -15.04
N SER A 34 5.60 -6.38 -14.44
CA SER A 34 6.02 -6.68 -13.06
C SER A 34 7.51 -6.44 -12.79
N LEU A 35 8.37 -6.62 -13.81
CA LEU A 35 9.81 -6.34 -13.71
C LEU A 35 10.11 -4.85 -13.48
N SER A 36 9.30 -3.92 -14.01
CA SER A 36 9.50 -2.49 -13.78
C SER A 36 9.24 -2.13 -12.33
N VAL A 37 8.20 -2.69 -11.70
CA VAL A 37 7.88 -2.49 -10.27
C VAL A 37 9.05 -2.89 -9.39
N ARG A 38 9.57 -4.12 -9.56
CA ARG A 38 10.73 -4.61 -8.79
C ARG A 38 11.95 -3.73 -8.95
N ARG A 39 12.25 -3.29 -10.17
CA ARG A 39 13.40 -2.44 -10.46
C ARG A 39 13.28 -1.11 -9.73
N GLU A 40 12.10 -0.45 -9.78
CA GLU A 40 11.89 0.83 -9.14
C GLU A 40 11.92 0.74 -7.60
N ILE A 41 11.41 -0.36 -7.04
CA ILE A 41 11.50 -0.63 -5.60
C ILE A 41 12.96 -0.83 -5.19
N ARG A 42 13.73 -1.66 -5.91
CA ARG A 42 15.15 -1.95 -5.59
C ARG A 42 16.06 -0.74 -5.62
N LYS A 43 15.76 0.23 -6.47
CA LYS A 43 16.54 1.48 -6.53
C LYS A 43 16.47 2.31 -5.26
N ARG A 44 15.40 2.15 -4.45
CA ARG A 44 15.05 3.04 -3.35
C ARG A 44 15.01 2.36 -1.98
N ALA A 45 14.88 1.04 -1.96
CA ALA A 45 14.83 0.24 -0.75
C ALA A 45 16.16 -0.50 -0.54
N GLY A 46 17.12 0.16 0.08
CA GLY A 46 18.45 -0.37 0.39
C GLY A 46 18.77 -0.27 1.88
N PRO A 47 20.04 -0.53 2.27
CA PRO A 47 20.47 -0.41 3.66
C PRO A 47 20.16 0.97 4.24
N GLY A 48 19.63 1.03 5.46
CA GLY A 48 19.35 2.27 6.20
C GLY A 48 18.09 3.03 5.75
N THR A 49 17.27 2.46 4.84
CA THR A 49 16.07 3.16 4.33
C THR A 49 14.80 2.90 5.14
N ALA A 50 14.80 1.96 6.07
CA ALA A 50 13.59 1.49 6.75
C ALA A 50 12.81 2.63 7.44
N GLU A 51 13.48 3.49 8.20
CA GLU A 51 12.82 4.60 8.92
C GLU A 51 12.31 5.69 7.96
N THR A 52 13.08 6.04 6.93
CA THR A 52 12.64 6.99 5.89
C THR A 52 11.39 6.48 5.17
N ILE A 53 11.35 5.19 4.82
CA ILE A 53 10.18 4.57 4.21
C ILE A 53 8.99 4.58 5.20
N SER A 54 9.23 4.34 6.50
CA SER A 54 8.18 4.42 7.53
C SER A 54 7.49 5.78 7.59
N ALA A 55 8.27 6.86 7.53
CA ALA A 55 7.74 8.23 7.49
C ALA A 55 6.88 8.46 6.23
N GLN A 56 7.31 7.93 5.09
CA GLN A 56 6.54 7.99 3.84
C GLN A 56 5.22 7.21 3.94
N LEU A 57 5.24 6.02 4.55
CA LEU A 57 4.03 5.23 4.81
C LEU A 57 3.04 5.95 5.74
N ALA A 58 3.52 6.72 6.71
CA ALA A 58 2.67 7.56 7.55
C ALA A 58 1.99 8.68 6.74
N THR A 59 2.68 9.29 5.78
CA THR A 59 2.09 10.26 4.83
C THR A 59 0.95 9.63 4.03
N LEU A 60 1.13 8.39 3.54
CA LEU A 60 0.10 7.68 2.78
C LEU A 60 -1.09 7.28 3.66
N ALA A 61 -0.84 6.86 4.91
CA ALA A 61 -1.91 6.62 5.88
C ALA A 61 -2.76 7.89 6.11
N GLY A 62 -2.13 9.06 6.19
CA GLY A 62 -2.81 10.35 6.26
C GLY A 62 -3.67 10.63 5.03
N ALA A 63 -3.16 10.35 3.83
CA ALA A 63 -3.90 10.54 2.58
C ALA A 63 -5.10 9.58 2.47
N LEU A 64 -4.97 8.34 2.92
CA LEU A 64 -6.06 7.38 2.97
C LEU A 64 -7.11 7.80 4.00
N ALA A 65 -6.70 8.28 5.17
CA ALA A 65 -7.61 8.82 6.18
C ALA A 65 -8.37 10.04 5.67
N ALA A 66 -7.71 11.00 5.03
CA ALA A 66 -8.35 12.17 4.43
C ALA A 66 -9.37 11.78 3.35
N PHE A 67 -9.10 10.74 2.56
CA PHE A 67 -10.09 10.21 1.62
C PHE A 67 -11.33 9.69 2.36
N VAL A 68 -11.14 8.89 3.42
CA VAL A 68 -12.25 8.33 4.22
C VAL A 68 -13.05 9.44 4.91
N GLU A 69 -12.39 10.47 5.44
CA GLU A 69 -13.03 11.60 6.11
C GLU A 69 -13.95 12.40 5.17
N THR A 70 -13.54 12.56 3.91
CA THR A 70 -14.27 13.34 2.91
C THR A 70 -15.29 12.53 2.09
N ALA A 71 -15.16 11.19 2.06
CA ALA A 71 -16.09 10.32 1.35
C ALA A 71 -17.48 10.33 2.01
N SER A 72 -18.56 10.40 1.22
CA SER A 72 -19.92 10.14 1.73
C SER A 72 -20.11 8.66 2.04
N ASP A 73 -21.11 8.32 2.86
CA ASP A 73 -21.44 6.93 3.16
C ASP A 73 -21.86 6.18 1.90
N GLU A 74 -22.50 6.85 0.95
CA GLU A 74 -22.80 6.31 -0.37
C GLU A 74 -21.52 5.99 -1.15
N THR A 75 -20.53 6.90 -1.13
CA THR A 75 -19.23 6.67 -1.75
C THR A 75 -18.54 5.43 -1.17
N LEU A 76 -18.60 5.20 0.13
CA LEU A 76 -18.03 4.02 0.77
C LEU A 76 -18.68 2.70 0.31
N ARG A 77 -19.92 2.74 -0.20
CA ARG A 77 -20.67 1.57 -0.71
C ARG A 77 -20.55 1.39 -2.22
N LEU A 78 -19.90 2.30 -2.95
CA LEU A 78 -19.75 2.18 -4.41
C LEU A 78 -19.01 0.89 -4.78
N PRO A 79 -19.60 0.05 -5.66
CA PRO A 79 -18.94 -1.14 -6.19
C PRO A 79 -17.94 -0.78 -7.29
N GLY A 80 -17.14 -1.76 -7.69
CA GLY A 80 -16.26 -1.63 -8.87
C GLY A 80 -14.78 -1.54 -8.51
N GLY A 81 -14.43 -1.94 -7.30
CA GLY A 81 -13.06 -2.26 -6.94
C GLY A 81 -12.59 -3.59 -7.56
N GLU A 82 -11.43 -4.07 -7.14
CA GLU A 82 -10.94 -5.40 -7.49
C GLU A 82 -11.95 -6.46 -7.01
N ALA A 83 -12.21 -7.48 -7.84
CA ALA A 83 -13.18 -8.54 -7.55
C ALA A 83 -14.57 -8.03 -7.10
N ASP A 84 -15.05 -6.91 -7.68
CA ASP A 84 -16.33 -6.27 -7.35
C ASP A 84 -16.44 -5.73 -5.90
N TRP A 85 -15.33 -5.56 -5.22
CA TRP A 85 -15.32 -4.98 -3.87
C TRP A 85 -15.86 -3.55 -3.89
N ASN A 86 -16.60 -3.19 -2.85
CA ASN A 86 -16.94 -1.80 -2.62
C ASN A 86 -15.75 -1.02 -2.03
N VAL A 87 -15.88 0.31 -1.98
CA VAL A 87 -14.83 1.20 -1.48
C VAL A 87 -14.39 0.84 -0.05
N ALA A 88 -15.34 0.52 0.85
CA ALA A 88 -15.01 0.13 2.23
C ALA A 88 -14.20 -1.17 2.28
N GLN A 89 -14.55 -2.16 1.45
CA GLN A 89 -13.79 -3.41 1.34
C GLN A 89 -12.38 -3.19 0.81
N ALA A 90 -12.22 -2.33 -0.21
CA ALA A 90 -10.92 -2.00 -0.78
C ALA A 90 -10.02 -1.29 0.24
N ILE A 91 -10.55 -0.35 1.04
CA ILE A 91 -9.81 0.30 2.12
C ILE A 91 -9.43 -0.69 3.22
N GLY A 92 -10.37 -1.56 3.62
CA GLY A 92 -10.11 -2.60 4.62
C GLY A 92 -9.02 -3.57 4.18
N HIS A 93 -9.07 -4.01 2.92
CA HIS A 93 -8.03 -4.80 2.27
C HIS A 93 -6.67 -4.10 2.32
N ASP A 94 -6.62 -2.82 1.90
CA ASP A 94 -5.38 -2.06 1.89
C ASP A 94 -4.76 -1.95 3.30
N CYS A 95 -5.58 -1.71 4.34
CA CYS A 95 -5.11 -1.71 5.73
C CYS A 95 -4.48 -3.04 6.17
N ASP A 96 -5.10 -4.16 5.79
CA ASP A 96 -4.59 -5.50 6.13
C ASP A 96 -3.35 -5.85 5.32
N ALA A 97 -3.36 -5.54 4.02
CA ALA A 97 -2.24 -5.80 3.12
C ALA A 97 -0.99 -5.03 3.55
N ARG A 98 -1.07 -3.70 3.73
CA ARG A 98 0.09 -2.87 4.11
C ARG A 98 0.72 -3.32 5.44
N ALA A 99 -0.12 -3.65 6.43
CA ALA A 99 0.36 -4.16 7.72
C ALA A 99 0.95 -5.58 7.58
N GLY A 100 0.29 -6.47 6.84
CA GLY A 100 0.71 -7.86 6.62
C GLY A 100 2.03 -7.97 5.86
N LEU A 101 2.23 -7.18 4.82
CA LEU A 101 3.48 -7.12 4.05
C LEU A 101 4.66 -6.69 4.91
N CYS A 102 4.47 -5.63 5.72
CA CYS A 102 5.50 -5.15 6.65
C CYS A 102 5.77 -6.15 7.78
N LEU A 103 4.73 -6.82 8.30
CA LEU A 103 4.89 -7.87 9.31
C LEU A 103 5.67 -9.07 8.77
N ALA A 104 5.38 -9.52 7.55
CA ALA A 104 6.11 -10.61 6.91
C ALA A 104 7.60 -10.28 6.77
N ALA A 105 7.92 -9.05 6.34
CA ALA A 105 9.29 -8.56 6.30
C ALA A 105 9.95 -8.56 7.68
N ALA A 106 9.25 -8.13 8.72
CA ALA A 106 9.75 -8.11 10.10
C ALA A 106 10.00 -9.51 10.66
N LEU A 107 9.13 -10.48 10.34
CA LEU A 107 9.30 -11.87 10.74
C LEU A 107 10.51 -12.49 10.02
N ALA A 108 10.68 -12.21 8.74
CA ALA A 108 11.83 -12.66 7.96
C ALA A 108 13.15 -12.08 8.50
N ALA A 109 13.21 -10.77 8.75
CA ALA A 109 14.35 -10.07 9.32
C ALA A 109 14.81 -10.65 10.67
N ARG A 110 13.87 -11.21 11.43
CA ARG A 110 14.15 -11.88 12.72
C ARG A 110 14.38 -13.38 12.63
N GLY A 111 14.43 -13.96 11.41
CA GLY A 111 14.52 -15.40 11.21
C GLY A 111 13.32 -16.18 11.77
N ARG A 112 12.15 -15.54 11.89
CA ARG A 112 10.92 -16.11 12.50
C ARG A 112 9.78 -16.25 11.50
N PHE A 113 10.07 -16.20 10.20
CA PHE A 113 9.04 -16.42 9.18
C PHE A 113 8.49 -17.85 9.31
N PRO A 114 7.17 -18.05 9.48
CA PRO A 114 6.62 -19.38 9.71
C PRO A 114 6.84 -20.30 8.50
N ALA A 115 7.22 -21.55 8.75
CA ALA A 115 7.48 -22.52 7.68
C ALA A 115 6.21 -22.92 6.91
N ASP A 116 5.06 -22.85 7.56
CA ASP A 116 3.73 -23.16 7.04
C ASP A 116 2.97 -21.91 6.53
N ALA A 117 3.60 -20.73 6.57
CA ALA A 117 2.97 -19.51 6.07
C ALA A 117 2.71 -19.58 4.56
N PRO A 118 1.63 -18.96 4.07
CA PRO A 118 1.40 -18.83 2.65
C PRO A 118 2.61 -18.21 1.94
N THR A 119 3.06 -18.85 0.87
CA THR A 119 4.19 -18.35 0.05
C THR A 119 3.78 -17.22 -0.89
N VAL A 120 2.47 -16.98 -1.03
CA VAL A 120 1.89 -15.93 -1.87
C VAL A 120 0.83 -15.18 -1.06
N VAL A 121 0.85 -13.86 -1.14
CA VAL A 121 -0.12 -13.00 -0.46
C VAL A 121 -1.52 -13.25 -1.01
N PRO A 122 -2.51 -13.63 -0.18
CA PRO A 122 -3.89 -13.74 -0.62
C PRO A 122 -4.54 -12.35 -0.73
N GLY A 123 -5.34 -12.15 -1.77
CA GLY A 123 -6.25 -10.99 -1.86
C GLY A 123 -7.47 -11.24 -0.99
N VAL A 124 -7.56 -10.59 0.17
CA VAL A 124 -8.70 -10.73 1.09
C VAL A 124 -9.45 -9.41 1.19
N ALA A 125 -10.75 -9.43 0.92
CA ALA A 125 -11.61 -8.26 1.05
C ALA A 125 -11.68 -7.78 2.49
N GLY A 126 -11.74 -6.47 2.68
CA GLY A 126 -12.12 -5.88 3.97
C GLY A 126 -13.62 -6.09 4.28
N PRO A 127 -14.09 -5.68 5.46
CA PRO A 127 -15.52 -5.76 5.83
C PRO A 127 -16.38 -4.88 4.90
N PRO A 128 -17.46 -5.43 4.29
CA PRO A 128 -18.27 -4.70 3.32
C PRO A 128 -19.07 -3.54 3.95
N ASP A 129 -19.42 -3.66 5.23
CA ASP A 129 -20.27 -2.72 5.95
C ASP A 129 -19.50 -1.82 6.92
N ALA A 130 -18.16 -1.78 6.82
CA ALA A 130 -17.35 -0.93 7.67
C ALA A 130 -17.76 0.54 7.50
N ASP A 131 -18.08 1.19 8.63
CA ASP A 131 -18.35 2.61 8.68
C ASP A 131 -17.05 3.43 8.67
N ARG A 132 -17.19 4.75 8.49
CA ARG A 132 -16.06 5.69 8.48
C ARG A 132 -15.18 5.56 9.72
N ALA A 133 -15.78 5.50 10.92
CA ALA A 133 -15.05 5.41 12.17
C ALA A 133 -14.23 4.11 12.26
N THR A 134 -14.80 3.01 11.80
CA THR A 134 -14.10 1.71 11.72
C THR A 134 -12.93 1.76 10.74
N LEU A 135 -13.12 2.33 9.56
CA LEU A 135 -12.06 2.47 8.57
C LEU A 135 -10.91 3.34 9.08
N LEU A 136 -11.19 4.49 9.70
CA LEU A 136 -10.17 5.36 10.31
C LEU A 136 -9.38 4.63 11.41
N ARG A 137 -10.07 3.87 12.28
CA ARG A 137 -9.39 3.04 13.30
C ARG A 137 -8.47 1.98 12.66
N ARG A 138 -8.90 1.32 11.58
CA ARG A 138 -8.08 0.32 10.86
C ARG A 138 -6.85 0.96 10.24
N ILE A 139 -6.96 2.13 9.61
CA ILE A 139 -5.84 2.88 9.06
C ILE A 139 -4.83 3.20 10.17
N ALA A 140 -5.28 3.76 11.29
CA ALA A 140 -4.41 4.09 12.43
C ALA A 140 -3.76 2.83 13.03
N GLN A 141 -4.48 1.71 13.10
CA GLN A 141 -3.96 0.44 13.61
C GLN A 141 -2.89 -0.15 12.67
N SER A 142 -3.15 -0.16 11.36
CA SER A 142 -2.17 -0.63 10.36
C SER A 142 -0.88 0.17 10.43
N GLN A 143 -0.96 1.50 10.57
CA GLN A 143 0.22 2.36 10.72
C GLN A 143 1.04 2.02 11.97
N ARG A 144 0.41 1.81 13.13
CA ARG A 144 1.12 1.37 14.34
C ARG A 144 1.81 0.00 14.19
N LEU A 145 1.21 -0.92 13.43
CA LEU A 145 1.82 -2.22 13.12
C LEU A 145 3.05 -2.04 12.22
N ILE A 146 2.96 -1.18 11.21
CA ILE A 146 4.08 -0.83 10.32
C ILE A 146 5.25 -0.25 11.11
N GLU A 147 5.02 0.73 11.99
CA GLU A 147 6.07 1.32 12.81
C GLU A 147 6.81 0.29 13.70
N ARG A 148 6.08 -0.71 14.19
CA ARG A 148 6.69 -1.84 14.92
C ARG A 148 7.51 -2.74 14.00
N ALA A 149 6.99 -3.02 12.80
CA ALA A 149 7.65 -3.87 11.82
C ALA A 149 8.94 -3.22 11.32
N VAL A 150 8.94 -1.92 11.05
CA VAL A 150 10.10 -1.14 10.62
C VAL A 150 11.27 -1.27 11.58
N ARG A 151 11.01 -1.18 12.90
CA ARG A 151 12.07 -1.36 13.91
C ARG A 151 12.73 -2.75 13.87
N ALA A 152 12.03 -3.74 13.35
CA ALA A 152 12.58 -5.09 13.17
C ALA A 152 13.33 -5.26 11.84
N VAL A 153 12.98 -4.47 10.83
CA VAL A 153 13.61 -4.50 9.51
C VAL A 153 14.84 -3.62 9.44
N ALA A 154 14.94 -2.58 10.29
CA ALA A 154 16.10 -1.70 10.35
C ALA A 154 17.40 -2.49 10.56
N GLY A 155 18.37 -2.32 9.65
CA GLY A 155 19.61 -3.09 9.60
C GLY A 155 19.52 -4.45 8.88
N HIS A 156 18.30 -4.83 8.47
CA HIS A 156 18.00 -6.10 7.78
C HIS A 156 17.32 -5.87 6.42
N GLU A 157 17.40 -4.66 5.88
CA GLU A 157 16.66 -4.27 4.66
C GLU A 157 17.02 -5.14 3.46
N THR A 158 18.24 -5.67 3.41
CA THR A 158 18.73 -6.52 2.30
C THR A 158 18.47 -8.01 2.50
N ASP A 159 17.98 -8.42 3.67
CA ASP A 159 17.73 -9.82 3.96
C ASP A 159 16.60 -10.37 3.09
N PRO A 160 16.69 -11.64 2.65
CA PRO A 160 15.65 -12.24 1.85
C PRO A 160 14.37 -12.46 2.67
N CYS A 161 13.21 -12.21 2.05
CA CYS A 161 11.91 -12.57 2.61
C CYS A 161 11.28 -13.70 1.77
N PRO A 162 10.83 -14.81 2.39
CA PRO A 162 10.24 -15.93 1.66
C PRO A 162 8.90 -15.61 0.98
N LEU A 163 8.19 -14.57 1.46
CA LEU A 163 6.90 -14.15 0.91
C LEU A 163 7.02 -13.76 -0.56
N GLY A 164 6.05 -14.17 -1.36
CA GLY A 164 5.86 -13.75 -2.74
C GLY A 164 4.55 -12.98 -2.94
N HIS A 165 4.50 -12.15 -3.97
CA HIS A 165 3.30 -11.44 -4.39
C HIS A 165 3.08 -11.65 -5.90
N PRO A 166 1.83 -11.82 -6.39
CA PRO A 166 1.57 -12.06 -7.81
C PRO A 166 2.19 -11.01 -8.72
N LEU A 167 2.17 -9.74 -8.31
CA LEU A 167 2.68 -8.62 -9.12
C LEU A 167 4.21 -8.49 -9.10
N VAL A 168 4.87 -8.73 -7.95
CA VAL A 168 6.30 -8.38 -7.78
C VAL A 168 7.18 -9.60 -7.48
N GLY A 169 6.61 -10.77 -7.26
CA GLY A 169 7.35 -11.96 -6.83
C GLY A 169 7.95 -11.80 -5.44
N ARG A 170 9.11 -12.39 -5.19
CA ARG A 170 9.83 -12.27 -3.91
C ARG A 170 10.63 -10.99 -3.85
N LEU A 171 10.55 -10.30 -2.71
CA LEU A 171 11.27 -9.07 -2.40
C LEU A 171 12.14 -9.29 -1.15
N ARG A 172 13.10 -8.38 -0.91
CA ARG A 172 13.87 -8.29 0.33
C ARG A 172 13.06 -7.56 1.41
N CYS A 173 13.48 -7.63 2.66
CA CYS A 173 12.74 -7.05 3.77
C CYS A 173 12.46 -5.55 3.60
N GLY A 174 13.45 -4.73 3.26
CA GLY A 174 13.24 -3.30 2.98
C GLY A 174 12.41 -3.02 1.73
N GLU A 175 12.55 -3.88 0.71
CA GLU A 175 11.77 -3.80 -0.52
C GLU A 175 10.26 -4.01 -0.24
N TRP A 176 9.91 -4.86 0.73
CA TRP A 176 8.51 -5.05 1.17
C TRP A 176 7.93 -3.82 1.84
N LEU A 177 8.73 -3.10 2.65
CA LEU A 177 8.27 -1.84 3.25
C LEU A 177 7.91 -0.82 2.16
N LEU A 178 8.78 -0.64 1.16
CA LEU A 178 8.52 0.30 0.07
C LEU A 178 7.33 -0.15 -0.81
N PHE A 179 7.21 -1.47 -1.06
CA PHE A 179 6.10 -2.01 -1.83
C PHE A 179 4.75 -1.81 -1.13
N ALA A 180 4.69 -1.86 0.20
CA ALA A 180 3.47 -1.54 0.93
C ALA A 180 2.96 -0.12 0.58
N GLY A 181 3.85 0.87 0.49
CA GLY A 181 3.47 2.22 0.06
C GLY A 181 3.06 2.31 -1.42
N VAL A 182 3.73 1.57 -2.30
CA VAL A 182 3.32 1.46 -3.71
C VAL A 182 1.92 0.86 -3.82
N HIS A 183 1.61 -0.15 -3.01
CA HIS A 183 0.30 -0.78 -2.92
C HIS A 183 -0.77 0.22 -2.43
N ASP A 184 -0.48 1.00 -1.38
CA ASP A 184 -1.36 2.08 -0.92
C ASP A 184 -1.70 3.07 -2.05
N LEU A 185 -0.70 3.47 -2.87
CA LEU A 185 -0.94 4.38 -4.00
C LEU A 185 -1.78 3.75 -5.11
N LEU A 186 -1.64 2.46 -5.38
CA LEU A 186 -2.49 1.74 -6.34
C LEU A 186 -3.96 1.75 -5.88
N HIS A 187 -4.20 1.51 -4.58
CA HIS A 187 -5.56 1.59 -4.02
C HIS A 187 -6.09 3.02 -3.96
N LEU A 188 -5.30 4.02 -3.56
CA LEU A 188 -5.72 5.42 -3.60
C LEU A 188 -6.11 5.87 -5.02
N GLU A 189 -5.37 5.46 -6.06
CA GLU A 189 -5.73 5.71 -7.47
C GLU A 189 -7.09 5.10 -7.81
N GLN A 190 -7.31 3.84 -7.43
CA GLN A 190 -8.56 3.11 -7.62
C GLN A 190 -9.74 3.81 -6.92
N LEU A 191 -9.60 4.11 -5.63
CA LEU A 191 -10.64 4.74 -4.79
C LEU A 191 -11.05 6.11 -5.34
N ARG A 192 -10.07 6.95 -5.69
CA ARG A 192 -10.32 8.26 -6.31
C ARG A 192 -10.97 8.15 -7.68
N GLY A 193 -10.63 7.12 -8.45
CA GLY A 193 -11.27 6.81 -9.72
C GLY A 193 -12.73 6.42 -9.56
N LEU A 194 -13.07 5.63 -8.55
CA LEU A 194 -14.45 5.25 -8.23
C LEU A 194 -15.27 6.47 -7.80
N ALA A 195 -14.78 7.25 -6.85
CA ALA A 195 -15.46 8.45 -6.36
C ALA A 195 -15.75 9.46 -7.48
N ARG A 196 -14.78 9.73 -8.36
CA ARG A 196 -14.99 10.65 -9.51
C ARG A 196 -16.06 10.15 -10.48
N ARG A 197 -16.12 8.85 -10.77
CA ARG A 197 -17.16 8.28 -11.67
C ARG A 197 -18.55 8.39 -11.07
N ALA A 198 -18.71 8.33 -9.76
CA ALA A 198 -19.99 8.53 -9.10
C ALA A 198 -20.49 9.97 -9.25
N THR A 199 -19.62 10.97 -9.01
CA THR A 199 -19.97 12.40 -9.15
C THR A 199 -20.37 12.78 -10.58
N LEU A 200 -19.87 12.08 -11.60
CA LEU A 200 -20.24 12.37 -13.01
C LEU A 200 -21.57 11.73 -13.45
N ARG A 201 -22.18 10.89 -12.60
CA ARG A 201 -23.46 10.21 -12.90
C ARG A 201 -24.68 10.87 -12.21
N THR A 202 -24.42 11.78 -11.30
CA THR A 202 -25.42 12.66 -10.64
C THR A 202 -25.54 13.99 -11.36
#